data_195f561be18d20bc830f49097a0a3af3
#
_entry.id   195f561be18d20bc830f49097a0a3af3
#
_cell.length_a   1.000
_cell.length_b   1.000
_cell.length_c   1.000
_cell.angle_alpha   90.00
_cell.angle_beta   90.00
_cell.angle_gamma   90.00
#
_symmetry.space_group_name_H-M   'P 1'
#
loop_
_entity.id
_entity.type
_entity.pdbx_description
1 polymer ?
#
loop_
_entity_poly.entity_id
_entity_poly.type
_entity_poly.pdbx_seq_one_letter_code
_entity_poly.pdbx_strand_id
1 'polypeptide(L)'
;MLFRSNPVAMAAGLAQLKELAKPGFYEELERKTNKLVSAIQGHADQKNYVFRMFNMGSIFWVSFSKEKAIRRMDEIPENSGQLFAPFHRFLLERGIYLGPSGYEVGFVSAAHTDADIDKAIVDFCDALDFVYNK
;
A
#
# COMPACT_ATOMS: atom_id res chain seq x y z
N MET A 1 -0.84 -37.02 17.55
CA MET A 1 -1.74 -35.86 17.38
C MET A 1 -2.24 -35.88 15.94
N LEU A 2 -3.50 -36.27 15.70
CA LEU A 2 -4.06 -36.27 14.35
C LEU A 2 -4.41 -34.83 13.95
N PHE A 3 -3.69 -34.29 12.99
CA PHE A 3 -4.05 -33.02 12.35
C PHE A 3 -5.39 -33.27 11.62
N ARG A 4 -6.48 -32.83 12.21
CA ARG A 4 -7.79 -32.83 11.55
C ARG A 4 -7.85 -31.62 10.62
N SER A 5 -7.36 -31.81 9.39
CA SER A 5 -7.51 -30.81 8.33
C SER A 5 -8.99 -30.68 7.98
N ASN A 6 -9.56 -29.49 8.15
CA ASN A 6 -10.92 -29.21 7.70
C ASN A 6 -10.95 -29.32 6.16
N PRO A 7 -11.76 -30.24 5.56
CA PRO A 7 -11.79 -30.44 4.11
C PRO A 7 -12.17 -29.16 3.34
N VAL A 8 -13.01 -28.32 3.91
CA VAL A 8 -13.41 -27.03 3.28
C VAL A 8 -12.21 -26.08 3.24
N ALA A 9 -11.44 -25.98 4.33
CA ALA A 9 -10.23 -25.15 4.35
C ALA A 9 -9.17 -25.68 3.36
N MET A 10 -9.03 -26.99 3.22
CA MET A 10 -8.11 -27.59 2.25
C MET A 10 -8.55 -27.30 0.80
N ALA A 11 -9.85 -27.41 0.51
CA ALA A 11 -10.40 -27.10 -0.80
C ALA A 11 -10.23 -25.59 -1.13
N ALA A 12 -10.50 -24.70 -0.18
CA ALA A 12 -10.29 -23.27 -0.32
C ALA A 12 -8.81 -22.93 -0.57
N GLY A 13 -7.90 -23.53 0.21
CA GLY A 13 -6.46 -23.34 0.03
C GLY A 13 -5.98 -23.81 -1.36
N LEU A 14 -6.47 -24.97 -1.82
CA LEU A 14 -6.15 -25.47 -3.16
C LEU A 14 -6.68 -24.55 -4.26
N ALA A 15 -7.89 -24.03 -4.12
CA ALA A 15 -8.46 -23.06 -5.07
C ALA A 15 -7.61 -21.78 -5.11
N GLN A 16 -7.22 -21.23 -3.95
CA GLN A 16 -6.33 -20.08 -3.85
C GLN A 16 -5.00 -20.33 -4.55
N LEU A 17 -4.34 -21.46 -4.27
CA LEU A 17 -3.05 -21.79 -4.91
C LEU A 17 -3.16 -21.90 -6.43
N LYS A 18 -4.27 -22.44 -6.95
CA LYS A 18 -4.52 -22.52 -8.40
C LYS A 18 -4.63 -21.13 -9.04
N GLU A 19 -5.26 -20.17 -8.35
CA GLU A 19 -5.32 -18.78 -8.83
C GLU A 19 -3.91 -18.14 -8.82
N LEU A 20 -3.16 -18.29 -7.73
CA LEU A 20 -1.80 -17.75 -7.61
C LEU A 20 -0.82 -18.33 -8.62
N ALA A 21 -1.04 -19.58 -9.08
CA ALA A 21 -0.18 -20.26 -10.06
C ALA A 21 -0.49 -19.88 -11.52
N LYS A 22 -1.49 -19.06 -11.78
CA LYS A 22 -1.81 -18.62 -13.14
C LYS A 22 -0.70 -17.78 -13.73
N PRO A 23 -0.30 -18.01 -14.99
CA PRO A 23 0.65 -17.13 -15.67
C PRO A 23 0.15 -15.68 -15.67
N GLY A 24 1.05 -14.73 -15.41
CA GLY A 24 0.72 -13.29 -15.39
C GLY A 24 0.06 -12.77 -14.09
N PHE A 25 -0.24 -13.64 -13.12
CA PHE A 25 -0.93 -13.23 -11.90
C PHE A 25 -0.11 -12.21 -11.10
N TYR A 26 1.15 -12.50 -10.84
CA TYR A 26 2.02 -11.62 -10.07
C TYR A 26 2.47 -10.40 -10.86
N GLU A 27 2.68 -10.54 -12.16
CA GLU A 27 3.03 -9.45 -13.07
C GLU A 27 1.92 -8.40 -13.11
N GLU A 28 0.65 -8.84 -13.09
CA GLU A 28 -0.49 -7.92 -13.07
C GLU A 28 -0.62 -7.20 -11.72
N LEU A 29 -0.38 -7.88 -10.60
CA LEU A 29 -0.31 -7.25 -9.28
C LEU A 29 0.79 -6.19 -9.20
N GLU A 30 1.97 -6.53 -9.69
CA GLU A 30 3.11 -5.62 -9.71
C GLU A 30 2.85 -4.41 -10.61
N ARG A 31 2.22 -4.62 -11.78
CA ARG A 31 1.80 -3.53 -12.68
C ARG A 31 0.90 -2.53 -11.97
N LYS A 32 -0.15 -3.02 -11.29
CA LYS A 32 -1.08 -2.18 -10.53
C LYS A 32 -0.39 -1.42 -9.42
N THR A 33 0.47 -2.11 -8.67
CA THR A 33 1.21 -1.51 -7.54
C THR A 33 2.20 -0.45 -8.03
N ASN A 34 2.92 -0.73 -9.11
CA ASN A 34 3.85 0.23 -9.72
C ASN A 34 3.12 1.47 -10.27
N LYS A 35 1.93 1.30 -10.86
CA LYS A 35 1.08 2.43 -11.29
C LYS A 35 0.71 3.31 -10.10
N LEU A 36 0.22 2.70 -9.00
CA LEU A 36 -0.14 3.41 -7.77
C LEU A 36 1.05 4.18 -7.20
N VAL A 37 2.16 3.48 -6.96
CA VAL A 37 3.34 4.03 -6.30
C VAL A 37 3.99 5.13 -7.13
N SER A 38 4.15 4.93 -8.45
CA SER A 38 4.79 5.90 -9.34
C SER A 38 3.99 7.19 -9.44
N ALA A 39 2.66 7.11 -9.52
CA ALA A 39 1.81 8.29 -9.62
C ALA A 39 1.84 9.13 -8.34
N ILE A 40 1.69 8.48 -7.17
CA ILE A 40 1.72 9.16 -5.87
C ILE A 40 3.10 9.75 -5.58
N GLN A 41 4.17 9.00 -5.86
CA GLN A 41 5.53 9.51 -5.70
C GLN A 41 5.81 10.69 -6.62
N GLY A 42 5.34 10.63 -7.87
CA GLY A 42 5.45 11.74 -8.83
C GLY A 42 4.77 13.02 -8.33
N HIS A 43 3.56 12.90 -7.77
CA HIS A 43 2.87 14.03 -7.15
C HIS A 43 3.65 14.61 -5.96
N ALA A 44 4.11 13.75 -5.05
CA ALA A 44 4.91 14.18 -3.90
C ALA A 44 6.21 14.88 -4.31
N ASP A 45 6.90 14.36 -5.33
CA ASP A 45 8.14 14.95 -5.84
C ASP A 45 7.88 16.31 -6.51
N GLN A 46 6.82 16.47 -7.31
CA GLN A 46 6.42 17.75 -7.92
C GLN A 46 6.11 18.83 -6.88
N LYS A 47 5.45 18.43 -5.80
CA LYS A 47 5.10 19.33 -4.68
C LYS A 47 6.25 19.50 -3.66
N ASN A 48 7.35 18.78 -3.84
CA ASN A 48 8.49 18.73 -2.93
C ASN A 48 8.12 18.31 -1.49
N TYR A 49 7.13 17.43 -1.34
CA TYR A 49 6.71 16.91 -0.04
C TYR A 49 7.77 15.97 0.54
N VAL A 50 7.85 15.91 1.86
CA VAL A 50 8.71 14.97 2.60
C VAL A 50 7.98 13.62 2.67
N PHE A 51 8.01 12.86 1.57
CA PHE A 51 7.25 11.63 1.41
C PHE A 51 7.99 10.66 0.52
N ARG A 52 7.91 9.38 0.86
CA ARG A 52 8.37 8.26 0.03
C ARG A 52 7.38 7.12 0.10
N MET A 53 7.21 6.48 -1.04
CA MET A 53 6.45 5.24 -1.16
C MET A 53 7.35 4.16 -1.75
N PHE A 54 7.47 3.07 -1.02
CA PHE A 54 8.29 1.91 -1.39
C PHE A 54 7.36 0.77 -1.79
N ASN A 55 7.77 -0.07 -2.74
CA ASN A 55 7.04 -1.29 -3.06
C ASN A 55 7.96 -2.44 -3.44
N MET A 56 7.41 -3.64 -3.27
CA MET A 56 7.96 -4.89 -3.75
C MET A 56 6.81 -5.81 -4.14
N GLY A 57 6.69 -6.11 -5.43
CA GLY A 57 5.53 -6.84 -5.97
C GLY A 57 4.22 -6.09 -5.67
N SER A 58 3.31 -6.74 -4.95
CA SER A 58 2.00 -6.17 -4.56
C SER A 58 1.97 -5.49 -3.19
N ILE A 59 3.10 -5.45 -2.49
CA ILE A 59 3.23 -4.86 -1.17
C ILE A 59 3.80 -3.46 -1.32
N PHE A 60 3.25 -2.49 -0.60
CA PHE A 60 3.81 -1.14 -0.54
C PHE A 60 3.89 -0.61 0.89
N TRP A 61 4.73 0.38 1.10
CA TRP A 61 4.87 1.07 2.36
C TRP A 61 5.03 2.56 2.14
N VAL A 62 4.41 3.38 2.99
CA VAL A 62 4.51 4.84 2.97
C VAL A 62 5.39 5.34 4.10
N SER A 63 6.22 6.33 3.82
CA SER A 63 7.08 6.98 4.81
C SER A 63 7.09 8.49 4.60
N PHE A 64 6.97 9.24 5.68
CA PHE A 64 7.14 10.71 5.69
C PHE A 64 8.62 11.05 5.86
N SER A 65 9.41 10.65 4.86
CA SER A 65 10.86 10.85 4.78
C SER A 65 11.27 11.20 3.36
N LYS A 66 12.42 11.83 3.19
CA LYS A 66 13.08 12.03 1.86
C LYS A 66 14.13 10.94 1.58
N GLU A 67 14.38 10.06 2.53
CA GLU A 67 15.36 8.99 2.38
C GLU A 67 14.96 8.03 1.26
N LYS A 68 15.91 7.72 0.37
CA LYS A 68 15.69 6.81 -0.77
C LYS A 68 15.68 5.34 -0.38
N ALA A 69 16.18 5.02 0.79
CA ALA A 69 16.18 3.67 1.34
C ALA A 69 16.11 3.76 2.87
N ILE A 70 15.14 3.09 3.46
CA ILE A 70 15.01 2.92 4.90
C ILE A 70 15.10 1.42 5.15
N ARG A 71 16.08 1.01 5.94
CA ARG A 71 16.38 -0.41 6.22
C ARG A 71 16.28 -0.75 7.69
N ARG A 72 16.22 0.27 8.55
CA ARG A 72 16.17 0.11 10.00
C ARG A 72 15.15 1.07 10.59
N MET A 73 14.62 0.70 11.73
CA MET A 73 13.58 1.46 12.43
C MET A 73 14.06 2.85 12.89
N ASP A 74 15.33 2.96 13.26
CA ASP A 74 15.97 4.22 13.69
C ASP A 74 16.21 5.22 12.54
N GLU A 75 16.03 4.79 11.29
CA GLU A 75 16.07 5.67 10.11
C GLU A 75 14.70 6.31 9.80
N ILE A 76 13.63 5.89 10.47
CA ILE A 76 12.30 6.47 10.31
C ILE A 76 12.23 7.75 11.16
N PRO A 77 11.85 8.90 10.57
CA PRO A 77 11.75 10.14 11.33
C PRO A 77 10.77 10.04 12.49
N GLU A 78 11.12 10.54 13.66
CA GLU A 78 10.31 10.48 14.88
C GLU A 78 8.94 11.15 14.71
N ASN A 79 8.84 12.18 13.88
CA ASN A 79 7.59 12.89 13.59
C ASN A 79 6.71 12.21 12.53
N SER A 80 7.13 11.08 11.94
CA SER A 80 6.36 10.37 10.91
C SER A 80 4.94 10.04 11.36
N GLY A 81 4.75 9.65 12.63
CA GLY A 81 3.44 9.34 13.18
C GLY A 81 2.49 10.53 13.22
N GLN A 82 3.00 11.75 13.41
CA GLN A 82 2.20 12.98 13.45
C GLN A 82 1.63 13.32 12.07
N LEU A 83 2.37 13.03 11.00
CA LEU A 83 1.93 13.22 9.62
C LEU A 83 1.08 12.06 9.13
N PHE A 84 1.41 10.84 9.55
CA PHE A 84 0.67 9.63 9.18
C PHE A 84 -0.77 9.64 9.72
N ALA A 85 -1.00 10.07 10.95
CA ALA A 85 -2.33 10.01 11.56
C ALA A 85 -3.40 10.82 10.78
N PRO A 86 -3.21 12.10 10.43
CA PRO A 86 -4.16 12.84 9.61
C PRO A 86 -4.26 12.29 8.17
N PHE A 87 -3.17 11.81 7.58
CA PHE A 87 -3.14 11.16 6.29
C PHE A 87 -4.00 9.88 6.27
N HIS A 88 -3.80 8.99 7.23
CA HIS A 88 -4.56 7.77 7.39
C HIS A 88 -6.06 8.05 7.56
N ARG A 89 -6.41 9.01 8.44
CA ARG A 89 -7.80 9.38 8.68
C ARG A 89 -8.48 9.90 7.42
N PHE A 90 -7.81 10.76 6.66
CA PHE A 90 -8.32 11.30 5.41
C PHE A 90 -8.64 10.20 4.39
N LEU A 91 -7.74 9.21 4.25
CA LEU A 91 -7.92 8.05 3.38
C LEU A 91 -9.07 7.15 3.86
N LEU A 92 -9.14 6.89 5.17
CA LEU A 92 -10.18 6.07 5.77
C LEU A 92 -11.59 6.65 5.51
N GLU A 93 -11.76 7.97 5.64
CA GLU A 93 -13.01 8.67 5.36
C GLU A 93 -13.42 8.57 3.88
N ARG A 94 -12.49 8.26 2.97
CA ARG A 94 -12.72 8.01 1.54
C ARG A 94 -12.83 6.54 1.16
N GLY A 95 -12.83 5.66 2.16
CA GLY A 95 -12.98 4.22 1.96
C GLY A 95 -11.67 3.50 1.60
N ILE A 96 -10.52 4.12 1.82
CA ILE A 96 -9.22 3.48 1.68
C ILE A 96 -8.69 3.13 3.07
N TYR A 97 -8.60 1.83 3.33
CA TYR A 97 -8.07 1.31 4.59
C TYR A 97 -6.59 0.94 4.45
N LEU A 98 -5.74 1.63 5.20
CA LEU A 98 -4.37 1.24 5.49
C LEU A 98 -4.30 0.71 6.93
N GLY A 99 -3.23 0.00 7.28
CA GLY A 99 -2.99 -0.35 8.68
C GLY A 99 -2.94 0.91 9.56
N PRO A 100 -3.37 0.83 10.83
CA PRO A 100 -3.48 2.00 11.71
C PRO A 100 -2.15 2.59 12.16
N SER A 101 -1.04 1.94 11.81
CA SER A 101 0.32 2.35 12.15
C SER A 101 1.12 2.67 10.89
N GLY A 102 1.90 3.75 10.90
CA GLY A 102 2.83 4.10 9.82
C GLY A 102 3.98 3.09 9.62
N TYR A 103 4.07 2.06 10.46
CA TYR A 103 5.01 0.95 10.30
C TYR A 103 4.43 -0.25 9.55
N GLU A 104 3.15 -0.20 9.22
CA GLU A 104 2.47 -1.28 8.52
C GLU A 104 2.52 -1.08 7.01
N VAL A 105 2.54 -2.20 6.29
CA VAL A 105 2.51 -2.21 4.83
C VAL A 105 1.07 -2.24 4.32
N GLY A 106 0.87 -1.69 3.13
CA GLY A 106 -0.36 -1.84 2.37
C GLY A 106 -0.23 -2.92 1.31
N PHE A 107 -1.37 -3.41 0.81
CA PHE A 107 -1.43 -4.47 -0.18
C PHE A 107 -2.34 -4.10 -1.33
N VAL A 108 -1.86 -4.34 -2.54
CA VAL A 108 -2.72 -4.39 -3.74
C VAL A 108 -3.11 -5.84 -3.97
N SER A 109 -4.40 -6.11 -4.09
CA SER A 109 -4.92 -7.46 -4.36
C SER A 109 -5.42 -7.60 -5.79
N ALA A 110 -5.60 -8.85 -6.24
CA ALA A 110 -6.18 -9.14 -7.55
C ALA A 110 -7.63 -8.64 -7.70
N ALA A 111 -8.34 -8.43 -6.58
CA ALA A 111 -9.70 -7.91 -6.58
C ALA A 111 -9.78 -6.40 -6.91
N HIS A 112 -8.71 -5.65 -6.69
CA HIS A 112 -8.69 -4.23 -7.08
C HIS A 112 -8.71 -4.10 -8.60
N THR A 113 -9.67 -3.36 -9.11
CA THR A 113 -9.75 -3.00 -10.54
C THR A 113 -8.79 -1.84 -10.86
N ASP A 114 -8.56 -1.57 -12.14
CA ASP A 114 -7.80 -0.36 -12.54
C ASP A 114 -8.50 0.93 -12.09
N ALA A 115 -9.83 0.95 -12.07
CA ALA A 115 -10.60 2.09 -11.56
C ALA A 115 -10.41 2.31 -10.05
N ASP A 116 -10.30 1.23 -9.27
CA ASP A 116 -9.98 1.33 -7.83
C ASP A 116 -8.57 1.91 -7.61
N ILE A 117 -7.60 1.49 -8.43
CA ILE A 117 -6.24 2.02 -8.39
C ILE A 117 -6.22 3.51 -8.79
N ASP A 118 -6.95 3.90 -9.85
CA ASP A 118 -7.04 5.30 -10.27
C ASP A 118 -7.68 6.18 -9.20
N LYS A 119 -8.76 5.71 -8.58
CA LYS A 119 -9.38 6.40 -7.44
C LYS A 119 -8.41 6.51 -6.27
N ALA A 120 -7.71 5.44 -5.93
CA ALA A 120 -6.73 5.45 -4.84
C ALA A 120 -5.60 6.47 -5.11
N ILE A 121 -5.10 6.59 -6.34
CA ILE A 121 -4.10 7.59 -6.71
C ILE A 121 -4.60 9.00 -6.38
N VAL A 122 -5.82 9.34 -6.80
CA VAL A 122 -6.41 10.66 -6.52
C VAL A 122 -6.51 10.90 -5.01
N ASP A 123 -7.09 9.95 -4.28
CA ASP A 123 -7.31 10.11 -2.84
C ASP A 123 -6.01 10.20 -2.04
N PHE A 124 -4.95 9.47 -2.44
CA PHE A 124 -3.62 9.58 -1.83
C PHE A 124 -2.96 10.94 -2.10
N CYS A 125 -3.07 11.45 -3.33
CA CYS A 125 -2.57 12.78 -3.68
C CYS A 125 -3.29 13.87 -2.87
N ASP A 126 -4.61 13.81 -2.79
CA ASP A 126 -5.43 14.72 -1.99
C ASP A 126 -5.08 14.63 -0.49
N ALA A 127 -4.81 13.43 0.02
CA ALA A 127 -4.40 13.22 1.40
C ALA A 127 -3.04 13.87 1.70
N LEU A 128 -2.09 13.78 0.77
CA LEU A 128 -0.80 14.47 0.88
C LEU A 128 -0.99 15.99 0.85
N ASP A 129 -1.79 16.50 -0.09
CA ASP A 129 -2.09 17.93 -0.18
C ASP A 129 -2.77 18.43 1.10
N PHE A 130 -3.69 17.65 1.68
CA PHE A 130 -4.34 17.97 2.95
C PHE A 130 -3.36 18.03 4.13
N VAL A 131 -2.40 17.14 4.19
CA VAL A 131 -1.42 17.09 5.31
C VAL A 131 -0.40 18.21 5.21
N TYR A 132 0.03 18.59 4.00
CA TYR A 132 1.09 19.56 3.78
C TYR A 132 0.63 21.01 3.57
N ASN A 133 -0.65 21.24 3.28
CA ASN A 133 -1.21 22.59 3.07
C ASN A 133 -2.00 23.11 4.29
N LYS A 134 -1.78 22.53 5.46
CA LYS A 134 -2.35 23.01 6.74
C LYS A 134 -1.58 24.17 7.31
#